data_01169475b16841f4b9e0d15c1c7381bd
#
_entry.id   01169475b16841f4b9e0d15c1c7381bd
#
_cell.length_a   1.000
_cell.length_b   1.000
_cell.length_c   1.000
_cell.angle_alpha   90.00
_cell.angle_beta   90.00
_cell.angle_gamma   90.00
#
_symmetry.space_group_name_H-M   'P 1'
#
loop_
_entity.id
_entity.type
_entity.pdbx_description
1 polymer ?
#
loop_
_entity_poly.entity_id
_entity_poly.type
_entity_poly.pdbx_seq_one_letter_code
_entity_poly.pdbx_strand_id
1 'polypeptide(L)'
;MRSLLVEITKDSLMNAIQYVIKAVAANSSIPILQGIHIQAGADGVTFTASNTSLTIQSMIAHDDVSLTVKRAGAIVIPSRYFHDIIRKFNDDQIILEIKEPMILSIVSGHSQLRLCGMDPTEFPSIDDGEAFPSTKLRINTSLLRSTIKQLAIVASTSDTSPILTGVSLEFRNDCLNVIATDGVRLAYRTLNLENAANNSVNVIIPAKNLYELSKMLNKTDETTEIEVINHRVNFTTNGLKVESALIEGTFPSMMNVIPQSYVCEISVDKACLLKAVECVTVMASAHVIKLVANADTLKLLSKTADVGDIQNEIPILEMRGEEFMISLNGKFFFDILRNMDCASVRIRFAGKTSPIVVLPDNTLMSSLFLITPVMSR
;
A
#
# COMPACT_ATOMS: atom_id res chain seq x y z
N MET A 1 -29.37 -16.77 -22.55
CA MET A 1 -28.90 -15.55 -23.24
C MET A 1 -28.31 -14.61 -22.19
N ARG A 2 -27.07 -14.21 -22.35
CA ARG A 2 -26.43 -13.24 -21.45
C ARG A 2 -26.94 -11.85 -21.81
N SER A 3 -27.92 -11.35 -21.05
CA SER A 3 -28.44 -10.00 -21.20
C SER A 3 -28.09 -9.22 -19.96
N LEU A 4 -27.42 -8.10 -20.09
CA LEU A 4 -27.14 -7.16 -19.00
C LEU A 4 -27.80 -5.84 -19.37
N LEU A 5 -28.50 -5.22 -18.43
CA LEU A 5 -28.97 -3.83 -18.55
C LEU A 5 -28.89 -3.17 -17.20
N VAL A 6 -28.05 -2.16 -17.12
CA VAL A 6 -27.74 -1.42 -15.90
C VAL A 6 -27.77 0.07 -16.20
N GLU A 7 -28.42 0.84 -15.34
CA GLU A 7 -28.32 2.30 -15.28
C GLU A 7 -27.48 2.67 -14.05
N ILE A 8 -26.42 3.44 -14.26
CA ILE A 8 -25.44 3.76 -13.22
C ILE A 8 -24.98 5.21 -13.36
N THR A 9 -24.76 5.89 -12.22
CA THR A 9 -24.15 7.22 -12.26
C THR A 9 -22.68 7.13 -12.67
N LYS A 10 -22.23 8.15 -13.41
CA LYS A 10 -20.84 8.25 -13.86
C LYS A 10 -19.84 8.18 -12.70
N ASP A 11 -20.12 8.88 -11.60
CA ASP A 11 -19.25 8.93 -10.44
C ASP A 11 -19.10 7.56 -9.78
N SER A 12 -20.19 6.82 -9.57
CA SER A 12 -20.15 5.47 -9.01
C SER A 12 -19.39 4.51 -9.91
N LEU A 13 -19.62 4.58 -11.23
CA LEU A 13 -18.91 3.76 -12.21
C LEU A 13 -17.41 4.08 -12.23
N MET A 14 -17.05 5.38 -12.26
CA MET A 14 -15.65 5.80 -12.28
C MET A 14 -14.91 5.41 -11.02
N ASN A 15 -15.54 5.51 -9.85
CA ASN A 15 -14.94 5.08 -8.59
C ASN A 15 -14.65 3.58 -8.61
N ALA A 16 -15.59 2.75 -9.05
CA ALA A 16 -15.38 1.31 -9.16
C ALA A 16 -14.25 0.96 -10.15
N ILE A 17 -14.25 1.59 -11.34
CA ILE A 17 -13.21 1.37 -12.35
C ILE A 17 -11.83 1.79 -11.84
N GLN A 18 -11.72 2.92 -11.13
CA GLN A 18 -10.45 3.42 -10.56
C GLN A 18 -9.84 2.46 -9.54
N TYR A 19 -10.67 1.68 -8.83
CA TYR A 19 -10.17 0.63 -7.95
C TYR A 19 -9.66 -0.55 -8.74
N VAL A 20 -10.51 -1.15 -9.57
CA VAL A 20 -10.21 -2.42 -10.20
C VAL A 20 -9.12 -2.33 -11.27
N ILE A 21 -8.96 -1.19 -11.93
CA ILE A 21 -7.94 -1.00 -12.97
C ILE A 21 -6.50 -1.22 -12.46
N LYS A 22 -6.28 -1.10 -11.14
CA LYS A 22 -4.98 -1.35 -10.50
C LYS A 22 -4.57 -2.82 -10.50
N ALA A 23 -5.53 -3.72 -10.65
CA ALA A 23 -5.29 -5.16 -10.77
C ALA A 23 -5.32 -5.65 -12.22
N VAL A 24 -5.49 -4.78 -13.20
CA VAL A 24 -5.45 -5.19 -14.61
C VAL A 24 -4.05 -5.56 -15.03
N ALA A 25 -3.91 -6.72 -15.69
CA ALA A 25 -2.64 -7.21 -16.22
C ALA A 25 -2.38 -6.67 -17.64
N ALA A 26 -2.00 -5.39 -17.77
CA ALA A 26 -1.87 -4.70 -19.06
C ALA A 26 -0.98 -5.41 -20.10
N ASN A 27 0.01 -6.18 -19.66
CA ASN A 27 0.98 -6.90 -20.51
C ASN A 27 0.85 -8.43 -20.37
N SER A 28 -0.29 -8.94 -19.93
CA SER A 28 -0.50 -10.39 -19.78
C SER A 28 -0.59 -11.09 -21.15
N SER A 29 -0.02 -12.28 -21.22
CA SER A 29 -0.25 -13.21 -22.33
C SER A 29 -1.65 -13.84 -22.30
N ILE A 30 -2.38 -13.66 -21.21
CA ILE A 30 -3.77 -14.13 -21.02
C ILE A 30 -4.69 -12.94 -21.31
N PRO A 31 -5.34 -12.85 -22.47
CA PRO A 31 -6.08 -11.66 -22.91
C PRO A 31 -7.20 -11.23 -21.96
N ILE A 32 -7.88 -12.18 -21.32
CA ILE A 32 -9.00 -11.89 -20.43
C ILE A 32 -8.59 -11.09 -19.18
N LEU A 33 -7.34 -11.25 -18.72
CA LEU A 33 -6.79 -10.49 -17.58
C LEU A 33 -6.46 -9.03 -17.92
N GLN A 34 -6.50 -8.66 -19.21
CA GLN A 34 -6.42 -7.24 -19.63
C GLN A 34 -7.78 -6.54 -19.54
N GLY A 35 -8.83 -7.27 -19.19
CA GLY A 35 -10.19 -6.79 -19.09
C GLY A 35 -10.66 -6.53 -17.66
N ILE A 36 -11.81 -5.88 -17.57
CA ILE A 36 -12.61 -5.74 -16.35
C ILE A 36 -13.85 -6.62 -16.51
N HIS A 37 -14.03 -7.57 -15.60
CA HIS A 37 -15.22 -8.38 -15.50
C HIS A 37 -16.33 -7.56 -14.84
N ILE A 38 -17.47 -7.44 -15.50
CA ILE A 38 -18.67 -6.74 -15.03
C ILE A 38 -19.74 -7.81 -14.82
N GLN A 39 -20.26 -7.90 -13.62
CA GLN A 39 -21.34 -8.82 -13.26
C GLN A 39 -22.47 -8.08 -12.56
N ALA A 40 -23.66 -8.10 -13.17
CA ALA A 40 -24.88 -7.53 -12.60
C ALA A 40 -25.76 -8.64 -12.02
N GLY A 41 -26.23 -8.46 -10.80
CA GLY A 41 -27.11 -9.37 -10.08
C GLY A 41 -28.21 -8.63 -9.33
N ALA A 42 -28.95 -9.35 -8.49
CA ALA A 42 -30.01 -8.78 -7.69
C ALA A 42 -29.49 -7.74 -6.66
N ASP A 43 -28.31 -7.98 -6.10
CA ASP A 43 -27.74 -7.15 -5.04
C ASP A 43 -27.00 -5.91 -5.58
N GLY A 44 -26.74 -5.85 -6.90
CA GLY A 44 -26.02 -4.74 -7.52
C GLY A 44 -25.12 -5.16 -8.67
N VAL A 45 -24.06 -4.37 -8.91
CA VAL A 45 -23.06 -4.62 -9.94
C VAL A 45 -21.68 -4.76 -9.31
N THR A 46 -20.99 -5.82 -9.69
CA THR A 46 -19.61 -6.10 -9.27
C THR A 46 -18.67 -5.93 -10.46
N PHE A 47 -17.63 -5.13 -10.24
CA PHE A 47 -16.51 -4.97 -11.17
C PHE A 47 -15.31 -5.73 -10.60
N THR A 48 -14.64 -6.53 -11.43
CA THR A 48 -13.49 -7.33 -10.99
C THR A 48 -12.37 -7.24 -12.01
N ALA A 49 -11.15 -7.08 -11.54
CA ALA A 49 -9.93 -7.27 -12.34
C ALA A 49 -8.89 -8.09 -11.57
N SER A 50 -8.04 -8.80 -12.31
CA SER A 50 -7.00 -9.66 -11.73
C SER A 50 -5.74 -9.66 -12.60
N ASN A 51 -4.58 -9.75 -11.95
CA ASN A 51 -3.29 -10.00 -12.61
C ASN A 51 -2.61 -11.27 -12.06
N THR A 52 -3.39 -12.20 -11.50
CA THR A 52 -2.96 -13.43 -10.81
C THR A 52 -2.34 -13.24 -9.43
N SER A 53 -1.60 -12.14 -9.19
CA SER A 53 -1.03 -11.80 -7.88
C SER A 53 -1.97 -10.94 -7.03
N LEU A 54 -2.74 -10.08 -7.68
CA LEU A 54 -3.68 -9.16 -7.06
C LEU A 54 -5.01 -9.25 -7.79
N THR A 55 -6.09 -9.47 -7.05
CA THR A 55 -7.47 -9.36 -7.56
C THR A 55 -8.21 -8.30 -6.77
N ILE A 56 -8.89 -7.40 -7.48
CA ILE A 56 -9.68 -6.34 -6.88
C ILE A 56 -11.11 -6.47 -7.37
N GLN A 57 -12.03 -6.47 -6.43
CA GLN A 57 -13.46 -6.50 -6.67
C GLN A 57 -14.10 -5.29 -6.00
N SER A 58 -14.87 -4.52 -6.76
CA SER A 58 -15.66 -3.39 -6.27
C SER A 58 -17.12 -3.64 -6.56
N MET A 59 -17.92 -3.70 -5.52
CA MET A 59 -19.37 -3.89 -5.59
C MET A 59 -20.07 -2.56 -5.34
N ILE A 60 -21.01 -2.23 -6.22
CA ILE A 60 -21.96 -1.13 -6.05
C ILE A 60 -23.32 -1.77 -5.79
N ALA A 61 -23.86 -1.51 -4.60
CA ALA A 61 -25.17 -2.02 -4.23
C ALA A 61 -26.28 -1.31 -5.03
N HIS A 62 -27.36 -2.04 -5.27
CA HIS A 62 -28.58 -1.46 -5.84
C HIS A 62 -29.21 -0.47 -4.86
N ASP A 63 -29.45 0.78 -5.27
CA ASP A 63 -29.98 1.83 -4.40
C ASP A 63 -31.01 2.77 -5.09
N ASP A 64 -31.43 2.46 -6.34
CA ASP A 64 -32.35 3.25 -7.17
C ASP A 64 -31.89 4.69 -7.47
N VAL A 65 -30.81 5.17 -6.89
CA VAL A 65 -30.27 6.53 -7.08
C VAL A 65 -28.99 6.49 -7.92
N SER A 66 -27.99 5.73 -7.45
CA SER A 66 -26.70 5.62 -8.12
C SER A 66 -26.60 4.41 -9.05
N LEU A 67 -27.42 3.36 -8.79
CA LEU A 67 -27.40 2.12 -9.55
C LEU A 67 -28.78 1.47 -9.61
N THR A 68 -29.26 1.19 -10.83
CA THR A 68 -30.44 0.35 -11.08
C THR A 68 -30.06 -0.82 -11.99
N VAL A 69 -30.24 -2.06 -11.51
CA VAL A 69 -30.06 -3.28 -12.31
C VAL A 69 -31.42 -3.69 -12.89
N LYS A 70 -31.63 -3.53 -14.20
CA LYS A 70 -32.85 -3.94 -14.89
C LYS A 70 -32.80 -5.37 -15.41
N ARG A 71 -31.62 -5.84 -15.81
CA ARG A 71 -31.37 -7.22 -16.23
C ARG A 71 -30.00 -7.68 -15.75
N ALA A 72 -29.97 -8.85 -15.13
CA ALA A 72 -28.74 -9.49 -14.70
C ALA A 72 -27.96 -10.04 -15.91
N GLY A 73 -26.63 -10.09 -15.79
CA GLY A 73 -25.74 -10.62 -16.80
C GLY A 73 -24.29 -10.34 -16.49
N ALA A 74 -23.40 -10.83 -17.33
CA ALA A 74 -21.97 -10.63 -17.15
C ALA A 74 -21.23 -10.50 -18.48
N ILE A 75 -20.11 -9.76 -18.47
CA ILE A 75 -19.21 -9.58 -19.61
C ILE A 75 -17.83 -9.14 -19.12
N VAL A 76 -16.78 -9.45 -19.89
CA VAL A 76 -15.45 -8.88 -19.65
C VAL A 76 -15.14 -7.86 -20.74
N ILE A 77 -14.74 -6.66 -20.36
CA ILE A 77 -14.49 -5.54 -21.27
C ILE A 77 -13.02 -5.11 -21.19
N PRO A 78 -12.36 -4.85 -22.34
CA PRO A 78 -10.99 -4.33 -22.37
C PRO A 78 -10.86 -3.04 -21.55
N SER A 79 -10.05 -3.07 -20.51
CA SER A 79 -9.96 -2.02 -19.48
C SER A 79 -9.52 -0.66 -20.03
N ARG A 80 -8.54 -0.67 -20.95
CA ARG A 80 -7.93 0.55 -21.51
C ARG A 80 -8.95 1.50 -22.12
N TYR A 81 -9.81 0.99 -23.00
CA TYR A 81 -10.79 1.82 -23.68
C TYR A 81 -11.98 2.18 -22.78
N PHE A 82 -12.37 1.26 -21.90
CA PHE A 82 -13.49 1.46 -21.00
C PHE A 82 -13.26 2.64 -20.06
N HIS A 83 -12.14 2.62 -19.32
CA HIS A 83 -11.80 3.70 -18.39
C HIS A 83 -11.67 5.07 -19.08
N ASP A 84 -10.90 5.14 -20.18
CA ASP A 84 -10.59 6.42 -20.82
C ASP A 84 -11.79 7.09 -21.44
N ILE A 85 -12.76 6.31 -21.94
CA ILE A 85 -13.97 6.83 -22.57
C ILE A 85 -14.99 7.26 -21.52
N ILE A 86 -15.25 6.43 -20.49
CA ILE A 86 -16.18 6.79 -19.42
C ILE A 86 -15.78 8.11 -18.78
N ARG A 87 -14.49 8.35 -18.56
CA ARG A 87 -13.98 9.61 -18.00
C ARG A 87 -14.38 10.83 -18.85
N LYS A 88 -14.51 10.67 -20.18
CA LYS A 88 -14.77 11.76 -21.11
C LYS A 88 -16.27 12.03 -21.36
N PHE A 89 -17.16 11.18 -20.87
CA PHE A 89 -18.60 11.45 -20.98
C PHE A 89 -19.00 12.66 -20.14
N ASN A 90 -19.97 13.42 -20.62
CA ASN A 90 -20.41 14.66 -19.97
C ASN A 90 -21.64 14.45 -19.07
N ASP A 91 -22.48 13.46 -19.41
CA ASP A 91 -23.71 13.19 -18.64
C ASP A 91 -23.44 12.34 -17.42
N ASP A 92 -24.22 12.60 -16.37
CA ASP A 92 -24.10 11.90 -15.08
C ASP A 92 -24.68 10.49 -15.09
N GLN A 93 -25.55 10.16 -16.07
CA GLN A 93 -26.16 8.84 -16.20
C GLN A 93 -25.53 8.05 -17.34
N ILE A 94 -25.21 6.79 -17.07
CA ILE A 94 -24.64 5.86 -18.03
C ILE A 94 -25.49 4.59 -18.05
N ILE A 95 -25.82 4.13 -19.25
CA ILE A 95 -26.52 2.88 -19.48
C ILE A 95 -25.53 1.88 -20.05
N LEU A 96 -25.40 0.74 -19.39
CA LEU A 96 -24.60 -0.41 -19.85
C LEU A 96 -25.55 -1.51 -20.30
N GLU A 97 -25.50 -1.91 -21.57
CA GLU A 97 -26.43 -2.90 -22.14
C GLU A 97 -25.71 -3.90 -23.05
N ILE A 98 -25.94 -5.18 -22.85
CA ILE A 98 -25.54 -6.23 -23.80
C ILE A 98 -26.73 -6.44 -24.76
N LYS A 99 -26.65 -5.88 -25.99
CA LYS A 99 -27.64 -6.03 -27.05
C LYS A 99 -27.37 -7.21 -27.97
N GLU A 100 -26.10 -7.46 -28.22
CA GLU A 100 -25.61 -8.54 -29.07
C GLU A 100 -24.62 -9.38 -28.27
N PRO A 101 -24.44 -10.69 -28.58
CA PRO A 101 -23.47 -11.51 -27.90
C PRO A 101 -22.07 -10.87 -27.90
N MET A 102 -21.45 -10.75 -26.71
CA MET A 102 -20.12 -10.18 -26.51
C MET A 102 -19.96 -8.69 -26.94
N ILE A 103 -21.04 -7.94 -27.08
CA ILE A 103 -20.97 -6.51 -27.37
C ILE A 103 -21.68 -5.73 -26.26
N LEU A 104 -20.90 -4.91 -25.53
CA LEU A 104 -21.42 -3.95 -24.58
C LEU A 104 -21.70 -2.62 -25.29
N SER A 105 -22.96 -2.21 -25.30
CA SER A 105 -23.39 -0.86 -25.66
C SER A 105 -23.36 0.01 -24.43
N ILE A 106 -22.72 1.15 -24.51
CA ILE A 106 -22.59 2.15 -23.42
C ILE A 106 -23.20 3.44 -23.95
N VAL A 107 -24.21 3.94 -23.27
CA VAL A 107 -24.93 5.18 -23.66
C VAL A 107 -24.82 6.18 -22.52
N SER A 108 -24.50 7.43 -22.86
CA SER A 108 -24.47 8.58 -21.95
C SER A 108 -24.96 9.80 -22.71
N GLY A 109 -26.18 10.27 -22.43
CA GLY A 109 -26.84 11.33 -23.19
C GLY A 109 -26.90 11.02 -24.68
N HIS A 110 -26.29 11.88 -25.48
CA HIS A 110 -26.19 11.70 -26.94
C HIS A 110 -25.00 10.86 -27.40
N SER A 111 -24.16 10.42 -26.49
CA SER A 111 -22.95 9.62 -26.79
C SER A 111 -23.26 8.13 -26.71
N GLN A 112 -22.88 7.39 -27.75
CA GLN A 112 -23.00 5.93 -27.76
C GLN A 112 -21.65 5.29 -28.14
N LEU A 113 -21.28 4.28 -27.39
CA LEU A 113 -20.09 3.46 -27.63
C LEU A 113 -20.47 1.98 -27.69
N ARG A 114 -19.80 1.23 -28.52
CA ARG A 114 -19.93 -0.24 -28.58
C ARG A 114 -18.54 -0.83 -28.37
N LEU A 115 -18.38 -1.68 -27.36
CA LEU A 115 -17.15 -2.38 -27.07
C LEU A 115 -17.34 -3.88 -27.26
N CYS A 116 -16.42 -4.51 -27.98
CA CYS A 116 -16.32 -5.96 -28.05
C CYS A 116 -15.79 -6.48 -26.71
N GLY A 117 -16.53 -7.37 -26.09
CA GLY A 117 -16.19 -8.03 -24.85
C GLY A 117 -15.68 -9.45 -25.07
N MET A 118 -15.35 -10.10 -23.96
CA MET A 118 -14.90 -11.49 -23.87
C MET A 118 -15.85 -12.30 -22.99
N ASP A 119 -15.78 -13.62 -23.10
CA ASP A 119 -16.64 -14.52 -22.33
C ASP A 119 -16.29 -14.46 -20.84
N PRO A 120 -17.21 -14.04 -19.96
CA PRO A 120 -16.95 -13.94 -18.53
C PRO A 120 -16.71 -15.32 -17.86
N THR A 121 -17.08 -16.43 -18.48
CA THR A 121 -16.80 -17.78 -17.93
C THR A 121 -15.32 -18.15 -18.00
N GLU A 122 -14.54 -17.48 -18.84
CA GLU A 122 -13.09 -17.68 -18.92
C GLU A 122 -12.34 -16.81 -17.88
N PHE A 123 -13.04 -15.87 -17.22
CA PHE A 123 -12.41 -15.05 -16.19
C PHE A 123 -12.17 -15.88 -14.93
N PRO A 124 -10.96 -15.81 -14.31
CA PRO A 124 -10.66 -16.58 -13.11
C PRO A 124 -11.70 -16.29 -12.02
N SER A 125 -12.29 -17.36 -11.45
CA SER A 125 -13.17 -17.22 -10.29
C SER A 125 -12.35 -16.78 -9.09
N ILE A 126 -12.89 -15.86 -8.31
CA ILE A 126 -12.40 -15.63 -6.95
C ILE A 126 -12.97 -16.79 -6.13
N ASP A 127 -12.08 -17.65 -5.63
CA ASP A 127 -12.50 -18.73 -4.74
C ASP A 127 -13.06 -18.12 -3.46
N ASP A 128 -14.36 -18.23 -3.25
CA ASP A 128 -15.01 -17.82 -1.99
C ASP A 128 -14.78 -18.84 -0.86
N GLY A 129 -13.82 -19.73 -1.03
CA GLY A 129 -13.15 -20.51 0.02
C GLY A 129 -14.04 -21.24 1.02
N GLU A 130 -15.18 -21.78 0.61
CA GLU A 130 -16.19 -22.39 1.51
C GLU A 130 -15.71 -23.59 2.34
N ALA A 131 -14.52 -24.11 2.14
CA ALA A 131 -14.10 -25.38 2.76
C ALA A 131 -12.78 -25.33 3.56
N PHE A 132 -12.12 -24.17 3.66
CA PHE A 132 -10.80 -24.11 4.31
C PHE A 132 -10.85 -23.35 5.65
N PRO A 133 -10.09 -23.79 6.68
CA PRO A 133 -9.96 -23.04 7.91
C PRO A 133 -9.33 -21.69 7.59
N SER A 134 -10.05 -20.61 7.84
CA SER A 134 -9.61 -19.25 7.65
C SER A 134 -9.41 -18.55 8.99
N THR A 135 -8.40 -17.66 9.04
CA THR A 135 -8.23 -16.75 10.18
C THR A 135 -8.80 -15.39 9.80
N LYS A 136 -9.89 -14.99 10.48
CA LYS A 136 -10.56 -13.71 10.27
C LYS A 136 -10.23 -12.73 11.39
N LEU A 137 -9.87 -11.52 11.01
CA LEU A 137 -9.45 -10.45 11.90
C LEU A 137 -10.06 -9.14 11.47
N ARG A 138 -10.30 -8.24 12.42
CA ARG A 138 -10.77 -6.87 12.16
C ARG A 138 -9.77 -5.87 12.67
N ILE A 139 -9.53 -4.85 11.88
CA ILE A 139 -8.60 -3.77 12.20
C ILE A 139 -9.19 -2.42 11.75
N ASN A 140 -8.90 -1.38 12.50
CA ASN A 140 -9.26 -0.02 12.10
C ASN A 140 -8.62 0.32 10.74
N THR A 141 -9.44 0.73 9.78
CA THR A 141 -9.03 0.98 8.38
C THR A 141 -7.98 2.09 8.26
N SER A 142 -8.15 3.19 9.00
CA SER A 142 -7.20 4.30 8.98
C SER A 142 -5.82 3.88 9.53
N LEU A 143 -5.82 3.05 10.58
CA LEU A 143 -4.61 2.50 11.18
C LEU A 143 -3.90 1.54 10.23
N LEU A 144 -4.63 0.60 9.60
CA LEU A 144 -4.08 -0.29 8.57
C LEU A 144 -3.48 0.49 7.41
N ARG A 145 -4.24 1.46 6.87
CA ARG A 145 -3.80 2.31 5.76
C ARG A 145 -2.51 3.07 6.08
N SER A 146 -2.43 3.71 7.25
CA SER A 146 -1.23 4.45 7.67
C SER A 146 -0.03 3.52 7.85
N THR A 147 -0.25 2.34 8.42
CA THR A 147 0.79 1.32 8.63
C THR A 147 1.36 0.83 7.30
N ILE A 148 0.50 0.43 6.37
CA ILE A 148 0.94 -0.03 5.05
C ILE A 148 1.75 1.06 4.34
N LYS A 149 1.28 2.32 4.34
CA LYS A 149 1.98 3.44 3.70
C LYS A 149 3.37 3.67 4.29
N GLN A 150 3.53 3.49 5.59
CA GLN A 150 4.81 3.69 6.28
C GLN A 150 5.78 2.53 6.03
N LEU A 151 5.28 1.28 5.97
CA LEU A 151 6.14 0.11 5.94
C LEU A 151 6.41 -0.42 4.53
N ALA A 152 5.42 -0.42 3.64
CA ALA A 152 5.58 -1.00 2.30
C ALA A 152 6.70 -0.35 1.46
N ILE A 153 7.03 0.92 1.72
CA ILE A 153 8.11 1.64 1.05
C ILE A 153 9.52 1.17 1.43
N VAL A 154 9.62 0.43 2.55
CA VAL A 154 10.90 -0.08 3.08
C VAL A 154 11.25 -1.44 2.48
N ALA A 155 10.26 -2.15 1.93
CA ALA A 155 10.49 -3.44 1.27
C ALA A 155 11.43 -3.31 0.06
N SER A 156 12.12 -4.39 -0.25
CA SER A 156 13.01 -4.46 -1.41
C SER A 156 12.24 -4.35 -2.73
N THR A 157 12.84 -3.70 -3.71
CA THR A 157 12.35 -3.69 -5.10
C THR A 157 13.12 -4.66 -5.99
N SER A 158 14.09 -5.39 -5.42
CA SER A 158 14.93 -6.34 -6.15
C SER A 158 14.39 -7.76 -6.06
N ASP A 159 14.26 -8.42 -7.20
CA ASP A 159 13.81 -9.81 -7.29
C ASP A 159 14.88 -10.84 -6.84
N THR A 160 16.10 -10.39 -6.51
CA THR A 160 17.16 -11.28 -6.01
C THR A 160 16.83 -11.90 -4.66
N SER A 161 15.96 -11.25 -3.88
CA SER A 161 15.48 -11.76 -2.59
C SER A 161 13.95 -11.60 -2.54
N PRO A 162 13.19 -12.48 -3.17
CA PRO A 162 11.74 -12.34 -3.31
C PRO A 162 11.00 -12.13 -1.98
N ILE A 163 11.44 -12.79 -0.91
CA ILE A 163 10.85 -12.68 0.43
C ILE A 163 10.91 -11.21 0.94
N LEU A 164 12.01 -10.48 0.65
CA LEU A 164 12.17 -9.10 1.08
C LEU A 164 11.38 -8.09 0.23
N THR A 165 10.82 -8.53 -0.90
CA THR A 165 9.85 -7.69 -1.67
C THR A 165 8.48 -7.65 -1.02
N GLY A 166 8.27 -8.46 0.01
CA GLY A 166 7.04 -8.52 0.79
C GLY A 166 7.13 -7.78 2.11
N VAL A 167 5.97 -7.62 2.72
CA VAL A 167 5.77 -7.18 4.09
C VAL A 167 5.29 -8.37 4.89
N SER A 168 5.96 -8.69 6.00
CA SER A 168 5.54 -9.73 6.92
C SER A 168 4.46 -9.22 7.86
N LEU A 169 3.38 -9.98 7.98
CA LEU A 169 2.30 -9.78 8.93
C LEU A 169 2.28 -10.97 9.89
N GLU A 170 2.63 -10.71 11.15
CA GLU A 170 2.65 -11.72 12.21
C GLU A 170 1.47 -11.48 13.17
N PHE A 171 0.46 -12.31 13.07
CA PHE A 171 -0.70 -12.28 13.95
C PHE A 171 -0.39 -13.07 15.23
N ARG A 172 -0.46 -12.40 16.39
CA ARG A 172 -0.20 -13.00 17.70
C ARG A 172 -1.24 -12.52 18.70
N ASN A 173 -2.08 -13.44 19.17
CA ASN A 173 -3.13 -13.15 20.16
C ASN A 173 -3.93 -11.88 19.81
N ASP A 174 -3.66 -10.78 20.50
CA ASP A 174 -4.32 -9.49 20.41
C ASP A 174 -3.55 -8.44 19.60
N CYS A 175 -2.41 -8.82 18.98
CA CYS A 175 -1.58 -7.89 18.23
C CYS A 175 -1.19 -8.42 16.85
N LEU A 176 -0.98 -7.46 15.94
CA LEU A 176 -0.42 -7.65 14.61
C LEU A 176 0.92 -6.94 14.53
N ASN A 177 2.00 -7.69 14.33
CA ASN A 177 3.30 -7.13 14.00
C ASN A 177 3.44 -7.05 12.48
N VAL A 178 3.79 -5.89 12.00
CA VAL A 178 4.02 -5.61 10.57
C VAL A 178 5.49 -5.25 10.39
N ILE A 179 6.18 -5.96 9.51
CA ILE A 179 7.63 -5.87 9.33
C ILE A 179 7.97 -5.78 7.85
N ALA A 180 8.82 -4.83 7.48
CA ALA A 180 9.37 -4.71 6.13
C ALA A 180 10.86 -4.37 6.19
N THR A 181 11.66 -4.93 5.27
CA THR A 181 13.09 -4.63 5.15
C THR A 181 13.58 -4.88 3.72
N ASP A 182 14.62 -4.17 3.32
CA ASP A 182 15.38 -4.41 2.09
C ASP A 182 16.83 -4.93 2.40
N GLY A 183 17.12 -5.23 3.68
CA GLY A 183 18.42 -5.65 4.16
C GLY A 183 19.32 -4.49 4.62
N VAL A 184 18.98 -3.23 4.29
CA VAL A 184 19.73 -2.01 4.68
C VAL A 184 18.93 -1.14 5.63
N ARG A 185 17.62 -1.15 5.51
CA ARG A 185 16.67 -0.46 6.39
C ARG A 185 15.57 -1.42 6.83
N LEU A 186 14.96 -1.14 7.95
CA LEU A 186 13.86 -1.90 8.53
C LEU A 186 12.75 -0.96 8.97
N ALA A 187 11.51 -1.36 8.79
CA ALA A 187 10.36 -0.77 9.43
C ALA A 187 9.61 -1.84 10.21
N TYR A 188 9.24 -1.53 11.44
CA TYR A 188 8.49 -2.40 12.35
C TYR A 188 7.37 -1.61 12.99
N ARG A 189 6.19 -2.20 13.08
CA ARG A 189 5.05 -1.63 13.80
C ARG A 189 4.19 -2.72 14.41
N THR A 190 3.77 -2.50 15.66
CA THR A 190 2.77 -3.32 16.33
C THR A 190 1.43 -2.60 16.35
N LEU A 191 0.37 -3.31 16.02
CA LEU A 191 -1.01 -2.84 16.03
C LEU A 191 -1.82 -3.72 16.97
N ASN A 192 -2.70 -3.12 17.77
CA ASN A 192 -3.67 -3.85 18.57
C ASN A 192 -4.82 -4.29 17.67
N LEU A 193 -5.24 -5.52 17.79
CA LEU A 193 -6.40 -6.09 17.10
C LEU A 193 -7.66 -5.91 17.95
N GLU A 194 -8.79 -5.68 17.30
CA GLU A 194 -10.09 -5.60 17.99
C GLU A 194 -10.55 -6.97 18.49
N ASN A 195 -10.16 -8.04 17.81
CA ASN A 195 -10.45 -9.41 18.16
C ASN A 195 -9.15 -10.22 18.20
N ALA A 196 -9.00 -11.06 19.22
CA ALA A 196 -7.84 -11.94 19.32
C ALA A 196 -7.80 -12.94 18.14
N ALA A 197 -6.63 -13.15 17.58
CA ALA A 197 -6.39 -14.20 16.61
C ALA A 197 -6.45 -15.56 17.33
N ASN A 198 -7.30 -16.46 16.87
CA ASN A 198 -7.41 -17.80 17.47
C ASN A 198 -6.15 -18.66 17.29
N ASN A 199 -5.33 -18.32 16.30
CA ASN A 199 -4.05 -18.98 16.00
C ASN A 199 -3.00 -17.95 15.61
N SER A 200 -1.74 -18.20 15.93
CA SER A 200 -0.63 -17.41 15.38
C SER A 200 -0.45 -17.74 13.90
N VAL A 201 -0.59 -16.76 13.05
CA VAL A 201 -0.42 -16.88 11.60
C VAL A 201 0.60 -15.86 11.14
N ASN A 202 1.58 -16.32 10.35
CA ASN A 202 2.57 -15.44 9.75
C ASN A 202 2.43 -15.52 8.24
N VAL A 203 2.26 -14.39 7.59
CA VAL A 203 2.13 -14.29 6.12
C VAL A 203 3.03 -13.20 5.57
N ILE A 204 3.49 -13.39 4.35
CA ILE A 204 4.28 -12.40 3.62
C ILE A 204 3.47 -11.95 2.41
N ILE A 205 3.13 -10.67 2.37
CA ILE A 205 2.30 -10.09 1.30
C ILE A 205 3.18 -9.20 0.43
N PRO A 206 3.12 -9.31 -0.91
CA PRO A 206 3.85 -8.40 -1.79
C PRO A 206 3.61 -6.93 -1.43
N ALA A 207 4.68 -6.19 -1.15
CA ALA A 207 4.59 -4.79 -0.74
C ALA A 207 3.86 -3.92 -1.77
N LYS A 208 4.02 -4.23 -3.07
CA LYS A 208 3.31 -3.58 -4.16
C LYS A 208 1.79 -3.73 -4.03
N ASN A 209 1.30 -4.93 -3.70
CA ASN A 209 -0.13 -5.20 -3.55
C ASN A 209 -0.69 -4.46 -2.34
N LEU A 210 0.01 -4.49 -1.21
CA LEU A 210 -0.36 -3.70 -0.02
C LEU A 210 -0.36 -2.19 -0.31
N TYR A 211 0.63 -1.70 -1.05
CA TYR A 211 0.69 -0.27 -1.39
C TYR A 211 -0.51 0.15 -2.26
N GLU A 212 -0.92 -0.67 -3.24
CA GLU A 212 -2.15 -0.42 -4.00
C GLU A 212 -3.40 -0.48 -3.09
N LEU A 213 -3.51 -1.47 -2.21
CA LEU A 213 -4.57 -1.53 -1.20
C LEU A 213 -4.64 -0.22 -0.40
N SER A 214 -3.51 0.29 0.09
CA SER A 214 -3.49 1.50 0.92
C SER A 214 -4.03 2.76 0.22
N LYS A 215 -4.02 2.79 -1.12
CA LYS A 215 -4.58 3.89 -1.91
C LYS A 215 -6.10 3.80 -2.02
N MET A 216 -6.66 2.61 -1.85
CA MET A 216 -8.09 2.32 -1.99
C MET A 216 -8.84 2.39 -0.66
N LEU A 217 -8.14 2.15 0.45
CA LEU A 217 -8.74 2.25 1.78
C LEU A 217 -9.13 3.70 2.09
N ASN A 218 -10.42 3.92 2.34
CA ASN A 218 -10.95 5.24 2.68
C ASN A 218 -10.76 5.53 4.18
N LYS A 219 -10.57 6.80 4.53
CA LYS A 219 -10.46 7.18 5.96
C LYS A 219 -11.79 7.12 6.70
N THR A 220 -12.90 7.11 5.96
CA THR A 220 -14.26 7.05 6.49
C THR A 220 -14.71 5.62 6.84
N ASP A 221 -14.01 4.60 6.31
CA ASP A 221 -14.31 3.21 6.65
C ASP A 221 -13.82 2.92 8.07
N GLU A 222 -14.70 2.39 8.92
CA GLU A 222 -14.37 2.14 10.32
C GLU A 222 -13.40 0.97 10.46
N THR A 223 -13.75 -0.17 9.83
CA THR A 223 -12.99 -1.42 9.95
C THR A 223 -12.75 -2.08 8.61
N THR A 224 -11.61 -2.76 8.50
CA THR A 224 -11.26 -3.67 7.42
C THR A 224 -11.15 -5.08 7.99
N GLU A 225 -11.86 -6.03 7.38
CA GLU A 225 -11.70 -7.45 7.68
C GLU A 225 -10.54 -8.01 6.87
N ILE A 226 -9.65 -8.74 7.56
CA ILE A 226 -8.53 -9.47 6.96
C ILE A 226 -8.80 -10.94 7.13
N GLU A 227 -8.78 -11.69 6.03
CA GLU A 227 -8.97 -13.14 6.05
C GLU A 227 -7.82 -13.83 5.32
N VAL A 228 -7.12 -14.71 6.03
CA VAL A 228 -6.04 -15.52 5.45
C VAL A 228 -6.60 -16.91 5.11
N ILE A 229 -6.51 -17.27 3.83
CA ILE A 229 -6.99 -18.56 3.30
C ILE A 229 -5.89 -19.15 2.44
N ASN A 230 -5.34 -20.30 2.82
CA ASN A 230 -4.28 -20.98 2.06
C ASN A 230 -3.11 -20.04 1.68
N HIS A 231 -2.87 -19.85 0.38
CA HIS A 231 -1.80 -19.01 -0.19
C HIS A 231 -2.26 -17.59 -0.54
N ARG A 232 -3.41 -17.13 0.02
CA ARG A 232 -4.01 -15.83 -0.28
C ARG A 232 -4.45 -15.11 0.98
N VAL A 233 -4.53 -13.80 0.88
CA VAL A 233 -5.11 -12.94 1.91
C VAL A 233 -6.15 -12.03 1.27
N ASN A 234 -7.31 -11.95 1.91
CA ASN A 234 -8.42 -11.07 1.53
C ASN A 234 -8.51 -9.90 2.47
N PHE A 235 -8.73 -8.72 1.92
CA PHE A 235 -9.07 -7.49 2.66
C PHE A 235 -10.44 -7.03 2.20
N THR A 236 -11.39 -6.96 3.11
CA THR A 236 -12.78 -6.58 2.80
C THR A 236 -13.19 -5.34 3.59
N THR A 237 -13.70 -4.35 2.90
CA THR A 237 -14.25 -3.13 3.47
C THR A 237 -15.25 -2.50 2.49
N ASN A 238 -16.40 -2.05 2.97
CA ASN A 238 -17.38 -1.18 2.26
C ASN A 238 -17.56 -1.47 0.74
N GLY A 239 -17.88 -2.73 0.38
CA GLY A 239 -18.08 -3.13 -1.02
C GLY A 239 -16.78 -3.31 -1.83
N LEU A 240 -15.62 -3.12 -1.21
CA LEU A 240 -14.31 -3.39 -1.80
C LEU A 240 -13.75 -4.69 -1.22
N LYS A 241 -13.40 -5.66 -2.07
CA LYS A 241 -12.65 -6.86 -1.72
C LYS A 241 -11.35 -6.88 -2.51
N VAL A 242 -10.24 -6.99 -1.80
CA VAL A 242 -8.89 -7.05 -2.39
C VAL A 242 -8.25 -8.36 -1.96
N GLU A 243 -7.94 -9.21 -2.91
CA GLU A 243 -7.26 -10.48 -2.70
C GLU A 243 -5.83 -10.38 -3.20
N SER A 244 -4.87 -10.77 -2.36
CA SER A 244 -3.45 -10.84 -2.72
C SER A 244 -2.91 -12.26 -2.57
N ALA A 245 -2.13 -12.71 -3.54
CA ALA A 245 -1.29 -13.88 -3.37
C ALA A 245 -0.24 -13.61 -2.28
N LEU A 246 0.15 -14.65 -1.53
CA LEU A 246 1.21 -14.60 -0.53
C LEU A 246 2.55 -14.98 -1.16
N ILE A 247 3.64 -14.46 -0.59
CA ILE A 247 5.00 -14.89 -0.93
C ILE A 247 5.34 -16.07 -0.02
N GLU A 248 5.70 -17.19 -0.63
CA GLU A 248 6.11 -18.39 0.09
C GLU A 248 7.51 -18.22 0.70
N GLY A 249 7.70 -18.73 1.91
CA GLY A 249 8.97 -18.73 2.61
C GLY A 249 8.89 -18.20 4.03
N THR A 250 10.07 -18.06 4.66
CA THR A 250 10.17 -17.56 6.03
C THR A 250 10.81 -16.18 6.03
N PHE A 251 10.12 -15.18 6.58
CA PHE A 251 10.67 -13.85 6.74
C PHE A 251 11.81 -13.88 7.79
N PRO A 252 12.96 -13.24 7.53
CA PRO A 252 14.07 -13.28 8.46
C PRO A 252 13.73 -12.61 9.80
N SER A 253 14.22 -13.17 10.91
CA SER A 253 14.02 -12.59 12.23
C SER A 253 14.81 -11.29 12.38
N MET A 254 14.10 -10.17 12.53
CA MET A 254 14.68 -8.82 12.57
C MET A 254 14.85 -8.27 13.98
N MET A 255 14.34 -8.96 15.01
CA MET A 255 14.40 -8.44 16.39
C MET A 255 15.84 -8.28 16.92
N ASN A 256 16.76 -9.14 16.48
CA ASN A 256 18.16 -9.10 16.90
C ASN A 256 18.96 -7.93 16.29
N VAL A 257 18.43 -7.27 15.25
CA VAL A 257 19.08 -6.12 14.60
C VAL A 257 18.79 -4.81 15.32
N ILE A 258 17.77 -4.79 16.18
CA ILE A 258 17.37 -3.61 16.94
C ILE A 258 18.33 -3.44 18.12
N PRO A 259 19.10 -2.31 18.21
CA PRO A 259 19.97 -2.05 19.32
C PRO A 259 19.22 -2.02 20.65
N GLN A 260 19.77 -2.65 21.68
CA GLN A 260 19.17 -2.72 23.01
C GLN A 260 19.61 -1.56 23.92
N SER A 261 20.72 -0.87 23.58
CA SER A 261 21.24 0.29 24.30
C SER A 261 21.64 1.39 23.34
N TYR A 262 21.56 2.61 23.79
CA TYR A 262 21.82 3.82 23.00
C TYR A 262 22.80 4.72 23.72
N VAL A 263 23.74 5.29 22.96
CA VAL A 263 24.72 6.28 23.44
C VAL A 263 24.11 7.69 23.48
N CYS A 264 23.22 7.96 22.53
CA CYS A 264 22.53 9.24 22.42
C CYS A 264 21.11 9.07 21.88
N GLU A 265 20.21 9.93 22.36
CA GLU A 265 18.86 10.14 21.83
C GLU A 265 18.66 11.65 21.63
N ILE A 266 18.20 12.05 20.46
CA ILE A 266 17.79 13.43 20.15
C ILE A 266 16.34 13.46 19.69
N SER A 267 15.63 14.55 20.05
CA SER A 267 14.31 14.90 19.52
C SER A 267 14.42 16.15 18.64
N VAL A 268 13.81 16.12 17.46
CA VAL A 268 13.83 17.20 16.48
C VAL A 268 12.45 17.38 15.85
N ASP A 269 12.14 18.62 15.42
CA ASP A 269 10.94 18.90 14.64
C ASP A 269 10.99 18.14 13.30
N LYS A 270 9.95 17.36 13.01
CA LYS A 270 9.89 16.53 11.81
C LYS A 270 9.90 17.35 10.52
N ALA A 271 9.17 18.48 10.47
CA ALA A 271 9.04 19.29 9.26
C ALA A 271 10.37 19.97 8.92
N CYS A 272 11.08 20.46 9.94
CA CYS A 272 12.43 21.02 9.80
C CYS A 272 13.41 19.96 9.32
N LEU A 273 13.40 18.76 9.95
CA LEU A 273 14.28 17.66 9.58
C LEU A 273 14.01 17.17 8.15
N LEU A 274 12.75 17.01 7.76
CA LEU A 274 12.38 16.56 6.41
C LEU A 274 12.90 17.52 5.34
N LYS A 275 12.71 18.84 5.52
CA LYS A 275 13.22 19.86 4.60
C LYS A 275 14.75 19.86 4.54
N ALA A 276 15.42 19.72 5.69
CA ALA A 276 16.87 19.68 5.75
C ALA A 276 17.44 18.45 5.03
N VAL A 277 16.85 17.26 5.24
CA VAL A 277 17.23 16.01 4.54
C VAL A 277 16.98 16.13 3.04
N GLU A 278 15.83 16.65 2.63
CA GLU A 278 15.49 16.89 1.22
C GLU A 278 16.56 17.79 0.56
N CYS A 279 16.88 18.90 1.19
CA CYS A 279 17.85 19.88 0.71
C CYS A 279 19.25 19.26 0.51
N VAL A 280 19.79 18.57 1.52
CA VAL A 280 21.14 18.01 1.44
C VAL A 280 21.23 16.78 0.53
N THR A 281 20.12 16.04 0.37
CA THR A 281 20.09 14.85 -0.48
C THR A 281 20.21 15.19 -1.97
N VAL A 282 19.82 16.39 -2.40
CA VAL A 282 19.97 16.86 -3.79
C VAL A 282 21.43 16.82 -4.26
N MET A 283 22.37 17.17 -3.39
CA MET A 283 23.81 17.18 -3.69
C MET A 283 24.55 15.92 -3.24
N ALA A 284 23.84 14.93 -2.71
CA ALA A 284 24.47 13.75 -2.13
C ALA A 284 24.96 12.77 -3.20
N SER A 285 26.27 12.61 -3.32
CA SER A 285 26.85 11.52 -4.12
C SER A 285 26.43 10.17 -3.53
N ALA A 286 25.99 9.25 -4.40
CA ALA A 286 25.44 7.95 -3.97
C ALA A 286 24.38 8.03 -2.86
N HIS A 287 23.67 9.16 -2.76
CA HIS A 287 22.67 9.47 -1.72
C HIS A 287 23.21 9.49 -0.29
N VAL A 288 24.51 9.58 -0.06
CA VAL A 288 25.10 9.59 1.29
C VAL A 288 25.05 10.98 1.88
N ILE A 289 24.41 11.11 3.05
CA ILE A 289 24.41 12.31 3.88
C ILE A 289 25.07 12.00 5.22
N LYS A 290 25.62 13.03 5.86
CA LYS A 290 26.25 12.97 7.17
C LYS A 290 25.44 13.76 8.18
N LEU A 291 25.10 13.13 9.29
CA LEU A 291 24.48 13.76 10.45
C LEU A 291 25.54 14.01 11.52
N VAL A 292 25.54 15.22 12.08
CA VAL A 292 26.40 15.59 13.21
C VAL A 292 25.50 16.25 14.25
N ALA A 293 25.29 15.59 15.37
CA ALA A 293 24.52 16.11 16.49
C ALA A 293 25.50 16.69 17.55
N ASN A 294 25.32 17.96 17.84
CA ASN A 294 25.95 18.67 18.96
C ASN A 294 24.88 18.96 20.02
N ALA A 295 25.25 19.58 21.13
CA ALA A 295 24.32 19.81 22.24
C ALA A 295 22.97 20.44 21.84
N ASP A 296 22.98 21.45 20.95
CA ASP A 296 21.80 22.25 20.62
C ASP A 296 21.36 22.10 19.15
N THR A 297 22.22 21.54 18.29
CA THR A 297 21.99 21.56 16.84
C THR A 297 22.31 20.23 16.17
N LEU A 298 21.49 19.87 15.18
CA LEU A 298 21.75 18.79 14.25
C LEU A 298 22.17 19.37 12.90
N LYS A 299 23.41 19.10 12.50
CA LYS A 299 23.95 19.46 11.19
C LYS A 299 23.81 18.31 10.23
N LEU A 300 23.29 18.62 9.05
CA LEU A 300 23.18 17.70 7.93
C LEU A 300 24.13 18.18 6.84
N LEU A 301 24.99 17.30 6.36
CA LEU A 301 26.00 17.64 5.37
C LEU A 301 25.97 16.64 4.23
N SER A 302 26.28 17.13 3.04
CA SER A 302 26.54 16.30 1.88
C SER A 302 27.63 16.96 1.03
N LYS A 303 28.41 16.14 0.31
CA LYS A 303 29.49 16.59 -0.54
C LYS A 303 29.58 15.78 -1.81
N THR A 304 29.76 16.49 -2.93
CA THR A 304 30.09 15.88 -4.23
C THR A 304 31.37 16.52 -4.76
N ALA A 305 32.34 15.71 -5.13
CA ALA A 305 33.70 16.15 -5.42
C ALA A 305 33.77 17.27 -6.51
N ASP A 306 32.96 17.13 -7.55
CA ASP A 306 32.99 18.01 -8.73
C ASP A 306 31.99 19.17 -8.69
N VAL A 307 31.08 19.19 -7.69
CA VAL A 307 29.99 20.16 -7.64
C VAL A 307 30.10 21.09 -6.43
N GLY A 308 30.49 20.57 -5.28
CA GLY A 308 30.60 21.32 -4.03
C GLY A 308 30.04 20.58 -2.81
N ASP A 309 29.78 21.33 -1.78
CA ASP A 309 29.21 20.83 -0.53
C ASP A 309 28.00 21.65 -0.10
N ILE A 310 27.13 21.04 0.67
CA ILE A 310 25.96 21.69 1.27
C ILE A 310 25.86 21.29 2.73
N GLN A 311 25.54 22.29 3.55
CA GLN A 311 25.26 22.11 4.98
C GLN A 311 23.91 22.74 5.31
N ASN A 312 23.12 22.04 6.09
CA ASN A 312 21.90 22.55 6.71
C ASN A 312 21.96 22.28 8.20
N GLU A 313 21.45 23.18 9.01
CA GLU A 313 21.48 23.09 10.47
C GLU A 313 20.08 23.34 11.02
N ILE A 314 19.63 22.47 11.92
CA ILE A 314 18.34 22.55 12.58
C ILE A 314 18.49 22.46 14.09
N PRO A 315 17.61 23.10 14.88
CA PRO A 315 17.66 23.01 16.34
C PRO A 315 17.27 21.59 16.80
N ILE A 316 17.95 21.12 17.85
CA ILE A 316 17.56 19.96 18.62
C ILE A 316 16.61 20.41 19.71
N LEU A 317 15.45 19.76 19.86
CA LEU A 317 14.47 20.06 20.89
C LEU A 317 14.88 19.49 22.25
N GLU A 318 15.46 18.30 22.24
CA GLU A 318 15.96 17.62 23.42
C GLU A 318 17.12 16.69 23.01
N MET A 319 18.19 16.66 23.82
CA MET A 319 19.30 15.72 23.65
C MET A 319 19.60 15.03 24.97
N ARG A 320 19.76 13.72 24.92
CA ARG A 320 20.19 12.88 26.04
C ARG A 320 21.35 12.02 25.60
N GLY A 321 22.50 12.15 26.23
CA GLY A 321 23.72 11.40 25.93
C GLY A 321 24.77 12.25 25.25
N GLU A 322 25.66 11.59 24.50
CA GLU A 322 26.85 12.19 23.92
C GLU A 322 26.63 12.69 22.49
N GLU A 323 27.40 13.67 22.06
CA GLU A 323 27.46 14.11 20.67
C GLU A 323 27.82 12.94 19.73
N PHE A 324 27.24 12.94 18.54
CA PHE A 324 27.50 11.85 17.59
C PHE A 324 27.64 12.33 16.16
N MET A 325 28.25 11.46 15.35
CA MET A 325 28.37 11.66 13.93
C MET A 325 28.17 10.32 13.22
N ILE A 326 27.31 10.33 12.17
CA ILE A 326 26.99 9.15 11.39
C ILE A 326 26.69 9.51 9.94
N SER A 327 27.07 8.62 9.01
CA SER A 327 26.69 8.73 7.59
C SER A 327 25.63 7.70 7.24
N LEU A 328 24.64 8.08 6.47
CA LEU A 328 23.52 7.21 6.08
C LEU A 328 22.98 7.57 4.69
N ASN A 329 22.15 6.69 4.14
CA ASN A 329 21.46 6.96 2.89
C ASN A 329 20.32 7.99 3.11
N GLY A 330 20.51 9.20 2.60
CA GLY A 330 19.57 10.31 2.73
C GLY A 330 18.22 10.06 2.07
N LYS A 331 18.20 9.32 0.94
CA LYS A 331 16.94 8.94 0.28
C LYS A 331 16.11 8.02 1.16
N PHE A 332 16.71 7.04 1.79
CA PHE A 332 16.01 6.15 2.71
C PHE A 332 15.48 6.89 3.93
N PHE A 333 16.29 7.81 4.45
CA PHE A 333 15.89 8.65 5.57
C PHE A 333 14.74 9.59 5.20
N PHE A 334 14.80 10.22 4.03
CA PHE A 334 13.74 11.05 3.47
C PHE A 334 12.42 10.26 3.31
N ASP A 335 12.49 9.07 2.72
CA ASP A 335 11.31 8.21 2.50
C ASP A 335 10.62 7.87 3.82
N ILE A 336 11.37 7.53 4.86
CA ILE A 336 10.85 7.26 6.20
C ILE A 336 10.17 8.51 6.78
N LEU A 337 10.88 9.63 6.84
CA LEU A 337 10.37 10.88 7.42
C LEU A 337 9.10 11.38 6.72
N ARG A 338 9.07 11.29 5.40
CA ARG A 338 7.92 11.74 4.59
C ARG A 338 6.64 10.99 4.95
N ASN A 339 6.75 9.71 5.29
CA ASN A 339 5.59 8.86 5.57
C ASN A 339 5.26 8.73 7.07
N MET A 340 6.07 9.28 7.96
CA MET A 340 5.74 9.35 9.39
C MET A 340 4.64 10.38 9.64
N ASP A 341 3.70 10.05 10.53
CA ASP A 341 2.61 10.95 10.95
C ASP A 341 2.84 11.37 12.41
N CYS A 342 3.72 12.36 12.59
CA CYS A 342 4.09 12.92 13.90
C CYS A 342 4.59 14.35 13.73
N ALA A 343 4.58 15.13 14.81
CA ALA A 343 5.11 16.51 14.85
C ALA A 343 6.63 16.50 15.03
N SER A 344 7.15 15.63 15.90
CA SER A 344 8.56 15.49 16.20
C SER A 344 9.02 14.04 16.06
N VAL A 345 10.32 13.86 15.87
CA VAL A 345 10.97 12.57 15.65
C VAL A 345 12.10 12.39 16.64
N ARG A 346 12.17 11.20 17.24
CA ARG A 346 13.31 10.78 18.04
C ARG A 346 14.29 9.97 17.21
N ILE A 347 15.56 10.33 17.29
CA ILE A 347 16.67 9.61 16.65
C ILE A 347 17.57 9.07 17.74
N ARG A 348 17.78 7.75 17.76
CA ARG A 348 18.63 7.05 18.69
C ARG A 348 19.88 6.55 18.01
N PHE A 349 21.00 6.85 18.61
CA PHE A 349 22.33 6.46 18.14
C PHE A 349 22.95 5.43 19.10
N ALA A 350 23.34 4.27 18.57
CA ALA A 350 23.92 3.17 19.35
C ALA A 350 25.42 2.96 19.07
N GLY A 351 25.99 3.71 18.14
CA GLY A 351 27.41 3.62 17.74
C GLY A 351 27.60 3.75 16.23
N LYS A 352 28.85 4.02 15.82
CA LYS A 352 29.17 4.33 14.40
C LYS A 352 28.89 3.20 13.42
N THR A 353 28.89 1.97 13.86
CA THR A 353 28.65 0.77 13.04
C THR A 353 27.25 0.18 13.26
N SER A 354 26.52 0.67 14.24
CA SER A 354 25.16 0.22 14.57
C SER A 354 24.13 1.00 13.78
N PRO A 355 22.97 0.40 13.45
CA PRO A 355 21.88 1.13 12.85
C PRO A 355 21.40 2.27 13.74
N ILE A 356 21.02 3.40 13.13
CA ILE A 356 20.23 4.41 13.83
C ILE A 356 18.78 3.95 13.92
N VAL A 357 18.13 4.31 15.02
CA VAL A 357 16.70 4.05 15.23
C VAL A 357 15.95 5.36 15.16
N VAL A 358 14.91 5.40 14.32
CA VAL A 358 14.06 6.57 14.12
C VAL A 358 12.66 6.24 14.60
N LEU A 359 12.12 7.02 15.50
CA LEU A 359 10.83 6.80 16.16
C LEU A 359 9.97 8.06 16.05
N PRO A 360 8.65 7.94 15.87
CA PRO A 360 7.76 9.06 16.11
C PRO A 360 7.77 9.41 17.60
N ASP A 361 7.72 10.68 17.93
CA ASP A 361 7.65 11.13 19.33
C ASP A 361 6.23 11.03 19.93
N ASN A 362 5.40 10.20 19.35
CA ASN A 362 4.06 9.91 19.81
C ASN A 362 4.07 8.55 20.55
N THR A 363 3.81 8.59 21.87
CA THR A 363 3.79 7.40 22.74
C THR A 363 2.71 6.37 22.38
N LEU A 364 1.71 6.76 21.61
CA LEU A 364 0.62 5.89 21.18
C LEU A 364 0.96 5.02 19.95
N MET A 365 2.08 5.30 19.25
CA MET A 365 2.48 4.55 18.06
C MET A 365 3.72 3.71 18.34
N SER A 366 3.56 2.40 18.37
CA SER A 366 4.66 1.43 18.48
C SER A 366 5.34 1.18 17.13
N SER A 367 5.74 2.25 16.41
CA SER A 367 6.48 2.15 15.16
C SER A 367 7.96 2.48 15.34
N LEU A 368 8.80 1.74 14.63
CA LEU A 368 10.25 1.87 14.69
C LEU A 368 10.81 1.70 13.28
N PHE A 369 11.77 2.57 12.95
CA PHE A 369 12.53 2.47 11.70
C PHE A 369 14.01 2.37 12.00
N LEU A 370 14.71 1.51 11.26
CA LEU A 370 16.16 1.37 11.32
C LEU A 370 16.76 1.76 9.97
N ILE A 371 17.93 2.39 10.02
CA ILE A 371 18.77 2.62 8.84
C ILE A 371 20.20 2.24 9.22
N THR A 372 20.81 1.35 8.45
CA THR A 372 22.21 1.00 8.64
C THR A 372 23.11 2.16 8.19
N PRO A 373 24.23 2.42 8.90
CA PRO A 373 25.17 3.44 8.51
C PRO A 373 25.89 3.07 7.21
N VAL A 374 26.26 4.10 6.45
CA VAL A 374 27.16 3.97 5.31
C VAL A 374 28.59 4.18 5.82
N MET A 375 29.42 3.16 5.68
CA MET A 375 30.84 3.28 6.03
C MET A 375 31.56 4.04 4.93
N SER A 376 31.88 5.32 5.14
CA SER A 376 32.80 6.06 4.27
C SER A 376 34.22 5.53 4.47
N ARG A 377 34.81 5.04 3.41
CA ARG A 377 36.26 4.76 3.36
C ARG A 377 37.06 6.04 3.42
#